data_5c5e2fce13e208fe3f32df50c5fd3778
#
_entry.id   5c5e2fce13e208fe3f32df50c5fd3778
#
_cell.length_a   1.000
_cell.length_b   1.000
_cell.length_c   1.000
_cell.angle_alpha   90.00
_cell.angle_beta   90.00
_cell.angle_gamma   90.00
#
_symmetry.space_group_name_H-M   'P 1'
#
loop_
_entity.id
_entity.type
_entity.pdbx_description
1 polymer ?
#
loop_
_entity_poly.entity_id
_entity_poly.type
_entity_poly.pdbx_seq_one_letter_code
_entity_poly.pdbx_strand_id
1 'polypeptide(L)'
;RFMGIPGENLNGVMSSNEYLTRVNLMDATNAASDTPVLYGKNVLVIGGGNTAMDAVRTAKRLGAEHAIIVYRRSEDEMPARHEEVEHAKAEGIEFMTLHNPIEYHADENGRVKEAVLQVMTLGEPDESGRRSPVPVEGKTITMPADMVVVAVGVSPNPIIPKSVAGLEVSRKGTIVVDDSMRSSLPILYAGGDIVRGGATVTLARADGRKAAAAMHEALSSK
;
A
#
# COMPACT_ATOMS: atom_id res chain seq x y z
N ARG A 1 -3.59 -5.14 0.77
CA ARG A 1 -5.03 -5.06 0.40
C ARG A 1 -5.18 -5.28 -1.07
N PHE A 2 -6.28 -5.92 -1.45
CA PHE A 2 -6.73 -6.05 -2.82
C PHE A 2 -7.91 -5.10 -3.07
N MET A 3 -8.14 -4.75 -4.33
CA MET A 3 -9.21 -3.83 -4.72
C MET A 3 -10.55 -4.55 -4.90
N GLY A 4 -10.51 -5.86 -5.16
CA GLY A 4 -11.70 -6.70 -5.40
C GLY A 4 -12.32 -6.47 -6.76
N ILE A 5 -11.52 -6.17 -7.78
CA ILE A 5 -11.95 -5.92 -9.15
C ILE A 5 -11.62 -7.11 -10.07
N PRO A 6 -12.35 -7.30 -11.18
CA PRO A 6 -12.03 -8.31 -12.17
C PRO A 6 -10.60 -8.19 -12.69
N GLY A 7 -9.92 -9.33 -12.85
CA GLY A 7 -8.57 -9.40 -13.39
C GLY A 7 -7.45 -9.10 -12.38
N GLU A 8 -7.76 -8.82 -11.10
CA GLU A 8 -6.74 -8.52 -10.08
C GLU A 8 -5.81 -9.72 -9.75
N ASN A 9 -6.20 -10.92 -10.16
CA ASN A 9 -5.43 -12.17 -10.01
C ASN A 9 -4.67 -12.61 -11.27
N LEU A 10 -4.60 -11.76 -12.29
CA LEU A 10 -3.85 -12.05 -13.51
C LEU A 10 -2.33 -12.04 -13.26
N ASN A 11 -1.61 -12.82 -14.05
CA ASN A 11 -0.14 -12.73 -14.08
C ASN A 11 0.28 -11.31 -14.46
N GLY A 12 1.22 -10.74 -13.69
CA GLY A 12 1.66 -9.35 -13.86
C GLY A 12 0.92 -8.35 -12.97
N VAL A 13 -0.13 -8.77 -12.24
CA VAL A 13 -0.76 -7.97 -11.19
C VAL A 13 -0.24 -8.45 -9.83
N MET A 14 0.35 -7.57 -9.04
CA MET A 14 0.93 -7.91 -7.75
C MET A 14 0.82 -6.77 -6.74
N SER A 15 0.97 -7.07 -5.45
CA SER A 15 1.02 -6.04 -4.43
C SER A 15 2.38 -5.32 -4.41
N SER A 16 2.40 -4.06 -3.99
CA SER A 16 3.64 -3.31 -3.80
C SER A 16 4.59 -3.97 -2.78
N ASN A 17 4.04 -4.61 -1.74
CA ASN A 17 4.85 -5.36 -0.79
C ASN A 17 5.56 -6.53 -1.44
N GLU A 18 4.87 -7.30 -2.27
CA GLU A 18 5.49 -8.41 -3.01
C GLU A 18 6.56 -7.88 -3.96
N TYR A 19 6.23 -6.88 -4.77
CA TYR A 19 7.15 -6.31 -5.73
C TYR A 19 8.43 -5.78 -5.07
N LEU A 20 8.29 -4.93 -4.06
CA LEU A 20 9.43 -4.33 -3.37
C LEU A 20 10.22 -5.36 -2.55
N THR A 21 9.56 -6.37 -1.96
CA THR A 21 10.25 -7.46 -1.26
C THR A 21 11.11 -8.28 -2.22
N ARG A 22 10.58 -8.63 -3.38
CA ARG A 22 11.34 -9.37 -4.40
C ARG A 22 12.58 -8.59 -4.85
N VAL A 23 12.41 -7.30 -5.14
CA VAL A 23 13.52 -6.44 -5.61
C VAL A 23 14.57 -6.20 -4.52
N ASN A 24 14.14 -5.85 -3.30
CA ASN A 24 15.05 -5.37 -2.27
C ASN A 24 15.61 -6.46 -1.35
N LEU A 25 14.91 -7.59 -1.17
CA LEU A 25 15.29 -8.63 -0.20
C LEU A 25 15.57 -10.00 -0.83
N MET A 26 15.03 -10.28 -2.03
CA MET A 26 15.10 -11.61 -2.63
C MET A 26 16.05 -11.68 -3.83
N ASP A 27 16.87 -10.65 -4.06
CA ASP A 27 17.79 -10.56 -5.20
C ASP A 27 17.12 -10.83 -6.56
N ALA A 28 15.83 -10.49 -6.67
CA ALA A 28 14.99 -10.87 -7.83
C ALA A 28 15.40 -10.15 -9.14
N THR A 29 16.26 -9.14 -9.07
CA THR A 29 16.86 -8.47 -10.24
C THR A 29 18.00 -9.28 -10.87
N ASN A 30 18.51 -10.27 -10.14
CA ASN A 30 19.51 -11.21 -10.66
C ASN A 30 18.80 -12.28 -11.50
N ALA A 31 19.23 -12.48 -12.75
CA ALA A 31 18.65 -13.47 -13.65
C ALA A 31 18.75 -14.93 -13.16
N ALA A 32 19.67 -15.19 -12.23
CA ALA A 32 19.84 -16.51 -11.61
C ALA A 32 19.01 -16.68 -10.32
N SER A 33 18.21 -15.69 -9.94
CA SER A 33 17.32 -15.80 -8.76
C SER A 33 16.23 -16.85 -8.98
N ASP A 34 15.88 -17.61 -7.94
CA ASP A 34 14.77 -18.58 -7.95
C ASP A 34 13.40 -17.90 -8.10
N THR A 35 13.33 -16.60 -7.78
CA THR A 35 12.11 -15.81 -7.87
C THR A 35 12.38 -14.49 -8.62
N PRO A 36 12.65 -14.53 -9.93
CA PRO A 36 12.98 -13.32 -10.68
C PRO A 36 11.83 -12.34 -10.67
N VAL A 37 12.15 -11.03 -10.70
CA VAL A 37 11.15 -9.99 -10.82
C VAL A 37 10.62 -9.93 -12.25
N LEU A 38 9.33 -9.64 -12.39
CA LEU A 38 8.74 -9.36 -13.69
C LEU A 38 9.15 -7.94 -14.13
N TYR A 39 9.59 -7.80 -15.37
CA TYR A 39 9.87 -6.51 -16.01
C TYR A 39 8.70 -6.16 -16.92
N GLY A 40 8.11 -4.98 -16.71
CA GLY A 40 7.07 -4.42 -17.56
C GLY A 40 7.60 -3.20 -18.31
N LYS A 41 7.10 -2.98 -19.54
CA LYS A 41 7.32 -1.74 -20.29
C LYS A 41 6.33 -0.66 -19.89
N ASN A 42 5.05 -1.03 -19.77
CA ASN A 42 3.95 -0.18 -19.32
C ASN A 42 3.53 -0.61 -17.92
N VAL A 43 4.09 0.05 -16.92
CA VAL A 43 3.87 -0.30 -15.51
C VAL A 43 2.91 0.70 -14.87
N LEU A 44 1.77 0.20 -14.41
CA LEU A 44 0.83 0.99 -13.63
C LEU A 44 1.03 0.71 -12.13
N VAL A 45 1.22 1.77 -11.35
CA VAL A 45 1.26 1.67 -9.89
C VAL A 45 0.02 2.34 -9.32
N ILE A 46 -0.83 1.55 -8.67
CA ILE A 46 -2.12 2.01 -8.17
C ILE A 46 -1.99 2.49 -6.74
N GLY A 47 -2.07 3.79 -6.55
CA GLY A 47 -1.97 4.43 -5.22
C GLY A 47 -1.21 5.73 -5.24
N GLY A 48 -1.25 6.49 -4.12
CA GLY A 48 -0.62 7.81 -3.99
C GLY A 48 0.18 7.97 -2.70
N GLY A 49 0.54 6.90 -2.02
CA GLY A 49 1.37 6.93 -0.81
C GLY A 49 2.87 6.73 -1.09
N ASN A 50 3.72 6.86 -0.05
CA ASN A 50 5.17 6.67 -0.19
C ASN A 50 5.53 5.31 -0.82
N THR A 51 4.83 4.23 -0.45
CA THR A 51 5.04 2.90 -1.04
C THR A 51 4.74 2.87 -2.55
N ALA A 52 3.77 3.68 -3.03
CA ALA A 52 3.51 3.81 -4.44
C ALA A 52 4.66 4.55 -5.15
N MET A 53 5.21 5.60 -4.53
CA MET A 53 6.38 6.30 -5.04
C MET A 53 7.60 5.38 -5.12
N ASP A 54 7.86 4.58 -4.07
CA ASP A 54 8.93 3.59 -4.07
C ASP A 54 8.76 2.55 -5.20
N ALA A 55 7.55 2.03 -5.37
CA ALA A 55 7.27 1.01 -6.38
C ALA A 55 7.41 1.55 -7.81
N VAL A 56 6.87 2.73 -8.11
CA VAL A 56 6.92 3.29 -9.46
C VAL A 56 8.34 3.72 -9.86
N ARG A 57 9.09 4.31 -8.93
CA ARG A 57 10.51 4.66 -9.14
C ARG A 57 11.37 3.40 -9.34
N THR A 58 11.09 2.34 -8.57
CA THR A 58 11.73 1.04 -8.77
C THR A 58 11.45 0.49 -10.17
N ALA A 59 10.19 0.51 -10.62
CA ALA A 59 9.83 0.06 -11.97
C ALA A 59 10.55 0.87 -13.06
N LYS A 60 10.61 2.20 -12.91
CA LYS A 60 11.34 3.07 -13.85
C LYS A 60 12.82 2.75 -13.91
N ARG A 61 13.47 2.58 -12.76
CA ARG A 61 14.89 2.22 -12.66
C ARG A 61 15.22 0.83 -13.20
N LEU A 62 14.23 -0.08 -13.18
CA LEU A 62 14.34 -1.41 -13.79
C LEU A 62 14.03 -1.44 -15.29
N GLY A 63 13.80 -0.27 -15.92
CA GLY A 63 13.71 -0.13 -17.36
C GLY A 63 12.30 -0.03 -17.93
N ALA A 64 11.29 0.28 -17.13
CA ALA A 64 9.95 0.58 -17.65
C ALA A 64 10.01 1.80 -18.59
N GLU A 65 9.46 1.65 -19.79
CA GLU A 65 9.34 2.75 -20.76
C GLU A 65 8.34 3.78 -20.20
N HIS A 66 7.16 3.31 -19.79
CA HIS A 66 6.14 4.07 -19.10
C HIS A 66 5.96 3.54 -17.68
N ALA A 67 6.25 4.36 -16.68
CA ALA A 67 6.00 4.09 -15.27
C ALA A 67 5.02 5.14 -14.76
N ILE A 68 3.80 4.71 -14.42
CA ILE A 68 2.64 5.59 -14.26
C ILE A 68 2.02 5.39 -12.89
N ILE A 69 1.91 6.46 -12.10
CA ILE A 69 1.06 6.48 -10.91
C ILE A 69 -0.40 6.67 -11.35
N VAL A 70 -1.27 5.74 -10.96
CA VAL A 70 -2.72 5.88 -11.11
C VAL A 70 -3.32 6.15 -9.74
N TYR A 71 -3.91 7.33 -9.58
CA TYR A 71 -4.45 7.76 -8.30
C TYR A 71 -5.86 8.35 -8.41
N ARG A 72 -6.76 7.87 -7.55
CA ARG A 72 -8.20 8.19 -7.61
C ARG A 72 -8.59 9.61 -7.19
N ARG A 73 -7.66 10.37 -6.57
CA ARG A 73 -7.84 11.79 -6.20
C ARG A 73 -6.85 12.66 -6.99
N SER A 74 -6.80 13.94 -6.71
CA SER A 74 -5.78 14.82 -7.27
C SER A 74 -4.44 14.66 -6.55
N GLU A 75 -3.42 15.32 -7.07
CA GLU A 75 -2.08 15.28 -6.49
C GLU A 75 -2.06 15.88 -5.09
N ASP A 76 -2.84 16.94 -4.84
CA ASP A 76 -2.94 17.60 -3.54
C ASP A 76 -3.44 16.68 -2.41
N GLU A 77 -4.25 15.66 -2.75
CA GLU A 77 -4.73 14.66 -1.79
C GLU A 77 -3.79 13.44 -1.64
N MET A 78 -2.63 13.43 -2.29
CA MET A 78 -1.68 12.31 -2.14
C MET A 78 -1.14 12.25 -0.72
N PRO A 79 -1.19 11.08 -0.06
CA PRO A 79 -0.60 10.93 1.27
C PRO A 79 0.93 10.74 1.25
N ALA A 80 1.54 10.68 0.09
CA ALA A 80 3.00 10.65 -0.05
C ALA A 80 3.59 11.99 0.41
N ARG A 81 4.83 11.96 0.91
CA ARG A 81 5.57 13.19 1.20
C ARG A 81 5.84 13.94 -0.10
N HIS A 82 5.76 15.26 -0.03
CA HIS A 82 5.96 16.12 -1.20
C HIS A 82 7.30 15.86 -1.90
N GLU A 83 8.36 15.68 -1.12
CA GLU A 83 9.70 15.39 -1.64
C GLU A 83 9.73 14.08 -2.45
N GLU A 84 8.97 13.05 -2.04
CA GLU A 84 8.93 11.78 -2.78
C GLU A 84 8.17 11.92 -4.12
N VAL A 85 7.14 12.76 -4.15
CA VAL A 85 6.43 13.08 -5.39
C VAL A 85 7.34 13.85 -6.34
N GLU A 86 8.08 14.85 -5.85
CA GLU A 86 9.02 15.63 -6.65
C GLU A 86 10.19 14.76 -7.17
N HIS A 87 10.72 13.85 -6.35
CA HIS A 87 11.73 12.89 -6.80
C HIS A 87 11.18 11.97 -7.91
N ALA A 88 9.93 11.49 -7.77
CA ALA A 88 9.31 10.67 -8.80
C ALA A 88 9.16 11.45 -10.12
N LYS A 89 8.70 12.69 -10.07
CA LYS A 89 8.62 13.57 -11.26
C LYS A 89 9.98 13.81 -11.92
N ALA A 90 11.00 14.07 -11.10
CA ALA A 90 12.38 14.28 -11.60
C ALA A 90 12.95 13.02 -12.30
N GLU A 91 12.51 11.81 -11.91
CA GLU A 91 12.86 10.55 -12.57
C GLU A 91 12.00 10.25 -13.81
N GLY A 92 11.09 11.14 -14.19
CA GLY A 92 10.23 11.00 -15.38
C GLY A 92 9.07 10.04 -15.18
N ILE A 93 8.56 9.92 -13.95
CA ILE A 93 7.32 9.20 -13.64
C ILE A 93 6.13 9.99 -14.16
N GLU A 94 5.18 9.30 -14.78
CA GLU A 94 3.92 9.87 -15.24
C GLU A 94 2.86 9.80 -14.14
N PHE A 95 2.04 10.85 -14.01
CA PHE A 95 0.99 10.91 -13.00
C PHE A 95 -0.38 10.99 -13.65
N MET A 96 -1.17 9.93 -13.49
CA MET A 96 -2.56 9.84 -13.90
C MET A 96 -3.46 9.94 -12.67
N THR A 97 -3.71 11.18 -12.25
CA THR A 97 -4.61 11.49 -11.13
C THR A 97 -6.07 11.46 -11.59
N LEU A 98 -7.00 11.43 -10.62
CA LEU A 98 -8.45 11.36 -10.86
C LEU A 98 -8.85 10.15 -11.72
N HIS A 99 -8.15 9.03 -11.54
CA HIS A 99 -8.44 7.76 -12.19
C HIS A 99 -8.37 6.61 -11.18
N ASN A 100 -9.29 5.66 -11.31
CA ASN A 100 -9.35 4.47 -10.46
C ASN A 100 -9.56 3.22 -11.30
N PRO A 101 -8.72 2.18 -11.22
CA PRO A 101 -8.93 0.97 -11.97
C PRO A 101 -10.21 0.26 -11.50
N ILE A 102 -10.95 -0.27 -12.47
CA ILE A 102 -12.18 -1.02 -12.25
C ILE A 102 -12.11 -2.43 -12.81
N GLU A 103 -11.17 -2.70 -13.73
CA GLU A 103 -10.99 -4.01 -14.36
C GLU A 103 -9.60 -4.09 -15.00
N TYR A 104 -9.01 -5.30 -15.04
CA TYR A 104 -7.82 -5.62 -15.82
C TYR A 104 -8.14 -6.74 -16.82
N HIS A 105 -7.68 -6.60 -18.06
CA HIS A 105 -7.89 -7.59 -19.10
C HIS A 105 -6.62 -8.41 -19.36
N ALA A 106 -6.82 -9.70 -19.62
CA ALA A 106 -5.75 -10.63 -19.94
C ALA A 106 -5.43 -10.66 -21.43
N ASP A 107 -4.19 -11.05 -21.74
CA ASP A 107 -3.84 -11.62 -23.04
C ASP A 107 -4.25 -13.11 -23.12
N GLU A 108 -3.92 -13.76 -24.23
CA GLU A 108 -4.17 -15.19 -24.46
C GLU A 108 -3.43 -16.13 -23.49
N ASN A 109 -2.39 -15.64 -22.81
CA ASN A 109 -1.57 -16.39 -21.85
C ASN A 109 -1.97 -16.10 -20.38
N GLY A 110 -3.05 -15.37 -20.15
CA GLY A 110 -3.51 -14.99 -18.81
C GLY A 110 -2.65 -13.93 -18.12
N ARG A 111 -1.88 -13.16 -18.89
CA ARG A 111 -1.10 -12.01 -18.39
C ARG A 111 -1.90 -10.72 -18.57
N VAL A 112 -1.74 -9.79 -17.66
CA VAL A 112 -2.34 -8.45 -17.82
C VAL A 112 -1.78 -7.80 -19.08
N LYS A 113 -2.67 -7.21 -19.89
CA LYS A 113 -2.32 -6.47 -21.11
C LYS A 113 -2.87 -5.06 -21.13
N GLU A 114 -3.94 -4.81 -20.40
CA GLU A 114 -4.56 -3.48 -20.31
C GLU A 114 -5.38 -3.32 -19.03
N ALA A 115 -5.57 -2.08 -18.63
CA ALA A 115 -6.38 -1.68 -17.48
C ALA A 115 -7.52 -0.76 -17.93
N VAL A 116 -8.72 -1.00 -17.41
CA VAL A 116 -9.87 -0.10 -17.55
C VAL A 116 -9.93 0.79 -16.32
N LEU A 117 -9.88 2.10 -16.53
CA LEU A 117 -9.85 3.11 -15.49
C LEU A 117 -11.11 3.96 -15.54
N GLN A 118 -11.79 4.07 -14.41
CA GLN A 118 -12.88 5.00 -14.18
C GLN A 118 -12.33 6.40 -13.98
N VAL A 119 -12.83 7.38 -14.72
CA VAL A 119 -12.54 8.81 -14.49
C VAL A 119 -13.24 9.25 -13.21
N MET A 120 -12.53 9.98 -12.36
CA MET A 120 -13.02 10.45 -11.07
C MET A 120 -13.13 11.98 -11.06
N THR A 121 -13.92 12.49 -10.15
CA THR A 121 -13.92 13.90 -9.73
C THR A 121 -13.82 13.97 -8.21
N LEU A 122 -13.63 15.15 -7.64
CA LEU A 122 -13.52 15.35 -6.21
C LEU A 122 -14.84 15.90 -5.67
N GLY A 123 -15.37 15.21 -4.66
CA GLY A 123 -16.51 15.64 -3.87
C GLY A 123 -16.08 16.27 -2.54
N GLU A 124 -16.97 16.21 -1.55
CA GLU A 124 -16.73 16.73 -0.20
C GLU A 124 -15.57 16.01 0.52
N PRO A 125 -14.91 16.67 1.48
CA PRO A 125 -13.87 16.06 2.30
C PRO A 125 -14.37 14.85 3.09
N ASP A 126 -13.53 13.81 3.17
CA ASP A 126 -13.77 12.64 4.04
C ASP A 126 -13.30 12.91 5.49
N GLU A 127 -13.44 11.90 6.35
CA GLU A 127 -13.00 11.96 7.78
C GLU A 127 -11.51 12.32 7.95
N SER A 128 -10.69 12.16 6.92
CA SER A 128 -9.27 12.53 6.93
C SER A 128 -9.01 13.96 6.44
N GLY A 129 -10.06 14.70 6.09
CA GLY A 129 -9.97 16.05 5.53
C GLY A 129 -9.62 16.09 4.03
N ARG A 130 -9.45 14.94 3.36
CA ARG A 130 -9.16 14.87 1.93
C ARG A 130 -10.45 14.74 1.14
N ARG A 131 -10.56 15.42 0.01
CA ARG A 131 -11.75 15.36 -0.84
C ARG A 131 -12.00 13.92 -1.33
N SER A 132 -13.26 13.49 -1.25
CA SER A 132 -13.68 12.14 -1.62
C SER A 132 -13.65 11.96 -3.13
N PRO A 133 -13.12 10.84 -3.65
CA PRO A 133 -13.18 10.55 -5.08
C PRO A 133 -14.59 10.09 -5.47
N VAL A 134 -15.18 10.76 -6.47
CA VAL A 134 -16.51 10.45 -6.98
C VAL A 134 -16.40 10.00 -8.43
N PRO A 135 -16.94 8.84 -8.83
CA PRO A 135 -16.94 8.40 -10.23
C PRO A 135 -17.71 9.38 -11.12
N VAL A 136 -17.14 9.68 -12.29
CA VAL A 136 -17.87 10.39 -13.35
C VAL A 136 -18.59 9.33 -14.18
N GLU A 137 -19.92 9.30 -14.08
CA GLU A 137 -20.75 8.27 -14.70
C GLU A 137 -20.49 8.15 -16.20
N GLY A 138 -20.34 6.91 -16.68
CA GLY A 138 -20.12 6.58 -18.08
C GLY A 138 -18.76 7.00 -18.65
N LYS A 139 -17.83 7.54 -17.85
CA LYS A 139 -16.49 7.91 -18.31
C LYS A 139 -15.43 6.94 -17.85
N THR A 140 -15.01 6.08 -18.77
CA THR A 140 -13.87 5.18 -18.58
C THR A 140 -12.84 5.39 -19.68
N ILE A 141 -11.60 5.02 -19.39
CA ILE A 141 -10.52 4.91 -20.38
C ILE A 141 -9.87 3.54 -20.27
N THR A 142 -9.35 3.03 -21.37
CA THR A 142 -8.55 1.82 -21.39
C THR A 142 -7.11 2.18 -21.78
N MET A 143 -6.14 1.64 -21.06
CA MET A 143 -4.74 1.89 -21.34
C MET A 143 -3.92 0.60 -21.26
N PRO A 144 -2.84 0.47 -22.05
CA PRO A 144 -1.97 -0.70 -22.01
C PRO A 144 -1.28 -0.81 -20.64
N ALA A 145 -1.17 -2.03 -20.14
CA ALA A 145 -0.45 -2.36 -18.91
C ALA A 145 0.04 -3.79 -18.99
N ASP A 146 1.32 -4.00 -18.98
CA ASP A 146 1.95 -5.32 -18.94
C ASP A 146 2.47 -5.68 -17.53
N MET A 147 2.39 -4.74 -16.60
CA MET A 147 2.54 -4.96 -15.16
C MET A 147 1.68 -3.96 -14.37
N VAL A 148 1.04 -4.44 -13.31
CA VAL A 148 0.27 -3.60 -12.36
C VAL A 148 0.75 -3.87 -10.94
N VAL A 149 1.12 -2.81 -10.23
CA VAL A 149 1.54 -2.88 -8.82
C VAL A 149 0.51 -2.17 -7.94
N VAL A 150 -0.20 -2.94 -7.11
CA VAL A 150 -1.26 -2.41 -6.25
C VAL A 150 -0.69 -1.91 -4.93
N ALA A 151 -0.75 -0.59 -4.69
CA ALA A 151 -0.18 0.11 -3.54
C ALA A 151 -1.26 0.87 -2.74
N VAL A 152 -2.43 0.26 -2.54
CA VAL A 152 -3.60 0.87 -1.86
C VAL A 152 -3.60 0.68 -0.35
N GLY A 153 -2.45 0.46 0.22
CA GLY A 153 -2.23 0.30 1.66
C GLY A 153 -2.24 -1.14 2.13
N VAL A 154 -1.88 -1.32 3.39
CA VAL A 154 -1.83 -2.60 4.09
C VAL A 154 -2.93 -2.71 5.13
N SER A 155 -3.20 -3.93 5.58
CA SER A 155 -4.05 -4.21 6.74
C SER A 155 -3.23 -4.93 7.79
N PRO A 156 -3.54 -4.76 9.07
CA PRO A 156 -2.93 -5.55 10.13
C PRO A 156 -3.09 -7.05 9.86
N ASN A 157 -2.04 -7.85 10.17
CA ASN A 157 -2.15 -9.29 10.05
C ASN A 157 -3.16 -9.82 11.10
N PRO A 158 -4.22 -10.50 10.70
CA PRO A 158 -5.28 -10.93 11.62
C PRO A 158 -4.92 -12.15 12.47
N ILE A 159 -3.73 -12.74 12.32
CA ILE A 159 -3.33 -13.98 13.02
C ILE A 159 -3.45 -13.80 14.54
N ILE A 160 -2.79 -12.78 15.11
CA ILE A 160 -2.83 -12.56 16.56
C ILE A 160 -4.24 -12.20 17.03
N PRO A 161 -4.95 -11.21 16.46
CA PRO A 161 -6.31 -10.91 16.86
C PRO A 161 -7.28 -12.09 16.80
N LYS A 162 -7.12 -12.99 15.81
CA LYS A 162 -7.99 -14.15 15.65
C LYS A 162 -7.65 -15.32 16.57
N SER A 163 -6.39 -15.45 16.98
CA SER A 163 -5.91 -16.57 17.82
C SER A 163 -5.99 -16.28 19.31
N VAL A 164 -6.14 -15.02 19.72
CA VAL A 164 -6.13 -14.60 21.12
C VAL A 164 -7.53 -14.17 21.54
N ALA A 165 -8.23 -15.04 22.29
CA ALA A 165 -9.57 -14.76 22.78
C ALA A 165 -9.58 -13.55 23.75
N GLY A 166 -10.57 -12.68 23.63
CA GLY A 166 -10.74 -11.49 24.47
C GLY A 166 -9.84 -10.31 24.12
N LEU A 167 -9.05 -10.41 23.04
CA LEU A 167 -8.26 -9.29 22.55
C LEU A 167 -9.13 -8.30 21.79
N GLU A 168 -9.21 -7.06 22.26
CA GLU A 168 -9.95 -6.00 21.57
C GLU A 168 -9.21 -5.47 20.37
N VAL A 169 -9.93 -5.31 19.26
CA VAL A 169 -9.43 -4.73 18.00
C VAL A 169 -10.35 -3.64 17.50
N SER A 170 -9.77 -2.65 16.84
CA SER A 170 -10.52 -1.58 16.20
C SER A 170 -11.25 -2.07 14.94
N ARG A 171 -12.15 -1.25 14.38
CA ARG A 171 -12.79 -1.50 13.08
C ARG A 171 -11.76 -1.69 11.93
N LYS A 172 -10.54 -1.17 12.07
CA LYS A 172 -9.45 -1.31 11.09
C LYS A 172 -8.60 -2.56 11.32
N GLY A 173 -8.88 -3.36 12.37
CA GLY A 173 -8.13 -4.56 12.73
C GLY A 173 -6.85 -4.31 13.53
N THR A 174 -6.61 -3.09 14.00
CA THR A 174 -5.48 -2.77 14.90
C THR A 174 -5.83 -3.14 16.34
N ILE A 175 -4.82 -3.52 17.12
CA ILE A 175 -5.01 -3.85 18.55
C ILE A 175 -5.30 -2.55 19.32
N VAL A 176 -6.34 -2.58 20.16
CA VAL A 176 -6.67 -1.47 21.07
C VAL A 176 -5.76 -1.56 22.31
N VAL A 177 -5.11 -0.47 22.67
CA VAL A 177 -4.24 -0.38 23.84
C VAL A 177 -4.54 0.88 24.63
N ASP A 178 -4.21 0.85 25.94
CA ASP A 178 -4.25 2.00 26.82
C ASP A 178 -3.00 2.90 26.63
N ASP A 179 -2.92 3.95 27.45
CA ASP A 179 -1.79 4.87 27.42
C ASP A 179 -0.45 4.22 27.77
N SER A 180 -0.41 3.07 28.41
CA SER A 180 0.78 2.31 28.73
C SER A 180 1.13 1.25 27.67
N MET A 181 0.46 1.25 26.52
CA MET A 181 0.57 0.25 25.46
C MET A 181 0.08 -1.15 25.87
N ARG A 182 -0.70 -1.28 26.93
CA ARG A 182 -1.31 -2.53 27.37
C ARG A 182 -2.64 -2.75 26.66
N SER A 183 -2.86 -3.96 26.16
CA SER A 183 -4.12 -4.34 25.51
C SER A 183 -5.24 -4.60 26.53
N SER A 184 -6.42 -5.01 26.03
CA SER A 184 -7.50 -5.51 26.88
C SER A 184 -7.11 -6.71 27.76
N LEU A 185 -5.98 -7.36 27.46
CA LEU A 185 -5.46 -8.49 28.24
C LEU A 185 -4.30 -8.04 29.15
N PRO A 186 -4.29 -8.41 30.44
CA PRO A 186 -3.35 -7.89 31.45
C PRO A 186 -1.86 -8.13 31.15
N ILE A 187 -1.55 -9.20 30.41
CA ILE A 187 -0.17 -9.62 30.12
C ILE A 187 0.28 -9.33 28.69
N LEU A 188 -0.60 -8.74 27.86
CA LEU A 188 -0.31 -8.47 26.45
C LEU A 188 -0.16 -6.96 26.22
N TYR A 189 0.98 -6.58 25.69
CA TYR A 189 1.30 -5.23 25.27
C TYR A 189 1.52 -5.22 23.76
N ALA A 190 1.18 -4.10 23.11
CA ALA A 190 1.37 -3.94 21.67
C ALA A 190 1.77 -2.50 21.33
N GLY A 191 2.54 -2.32 20.26
CA GLY A 191 2.96 -1.00 19.77
C GLY A 191 3.36 -1.02 18.30
N GLY A 192 3.57 0.15 17.71
CA GLY A 192 3.89 0.29 16.29
C GLY A 192 2.68 0.07 15.37
N ASP A 193 2.93 -0.42 14.18
CA ASP A 193 1.92 -0.50 13.12
C ASP A 193 0.71 -1.37 13.46
N ILE A 194 0.87 -2.36 14.33
CA ILE A 194 -0.26 -3.19 14.78
C ILE A 194 -1.27 -2.42 15.64
N VAL A 195 -0.86 -1.30 16.22
CA VAL A 195 -1.69 -0.41 17.03
C VAL A 195 -2.12 0.82 16.24
N ARG A 196 -1.17 1.46 15.54
CA ARG A 196 -1.38 2.74 14.87
C ARG A 196 -1.90 2.62 13.43
N GLY A 197 -1.79 1.44 12.81
CA GLY A 197 -1.78 1.28 11.36
C GLY A 197 -0.40 1.62 10.81
N GLY A 198 -0.23 1.70 9.49
CA GLY A 198 1.04 2.07 8.89
C GLY A 198 1.53 3.45 9.36
N ALA A 199 2.66 3.49 10.03
CA ALA A 199 3.21 4.70 10.64
C ALA A 199 4.74 4.78 10.45
N THR A 200 5.46 5.54 11.27
CA THR A 200 6.90 5.73 11.16
C THR A 200 7.67 4.84 12.12
N VAL A 201 8.92 4.49 11.75
CA VAL A 201 9.85 3.76 12.64
C VAL A 201 10.05 4.49 13.98
N THR A 202 10.09 5.82 13.97
CA THR A 202 10.22 6.64 15.19
C THR A 202 9.06 6.40 16.16
N LEU A 203 7.82 6.37 15.65
CA LEU A 203 6.63 6.10 16.47
C LEU A 203 6.61 4.67 16.97
N ALA A 204 6.93 3.70 16.12
CA ALA A 204 7.00 2.29 16.51
C ALA A 204 8.04 2.07 17.63
N ARG A 205 9.21 2.72 17.53
CA ARG A 205 10.24 2.69 18.57
C ARG A 205 9.77 3.34 19.88
N ALA A 206 9.07 4.48 19.80
CA ALA A 206 8.53 5.15 20.98
C ALA A 206 7.51 4.27 21.71
N ASP A 207 6.60 3.61 20.97
CA ASP A 207 5.63 2.68 21.52
C ASP A 207 6.31 1.48 22.21
N GLY A 208 7.32 0.89 21.55
CA GLY A 208 8.07 -0.23 22.12
C GLY A 208 8.77 0.14 23.43
N ARG A 209 9.37 1.33 23.52
CA ARG A 209 9.99 1.82 24.77
C ARG A 209 8.94 2.03 25.86
N LYS A 210 7.79 2.59 25.53
CA LYS A 210 6.69 2.83 26.45
C LYS A 210 6.11 1.52 26.99
N ALA A 211 5.87 0.55 26.10
CA ALA A 211 5.45 -0.79 26.49
C ALA A 211 6.47 -1.48 27.43
N ALA A 212 7.75 -1.42 27.10
CA ALA A 212 8.82 -2.02 27.91
C ALA A 212 8.90 -1.41 29.32
N ALA A 213 8.78 -0.08 29.44
CA ALA A 213 8.75 0.61 30.74
C ALA A 213 7.55 0.18 31.58
N ALA A 214 6.35 0.11 30.97
CA ALA A 214 5.15 -0.34 31.66
C ALA A 214 5.21 -1.82 32.10
N MET A 215 5.79 -2.69 31.25
CA MET A 215 6.04 -4.09 31.64
C MET A 215 6.99 -4.18 32.82
N HIS A 216 8.10 -3.41 32.82
CA HIS A 216 9.08 -3.39 33.90
C HIS A 216 8.43 -2.96 35.21
N GLU A 217 7.66 -1.89 35.21
CA GLU A 217 6.92 -1.41 36.38
C GLU A 217 5.96 -2.46 36.93
N ALA A 218 5.15 -3.08 36.04
CA ALA A 218 4.19 -4.10 36.43
C ALA A 218 4.82 -5.38 36.99
N LEU A 219 6.06 -5.71 36.59
CA LEU A 219 6.80 -6.87 37.12
C LEU A 219 7.58 -6.56 38.39
N SER A 220 8.05 -5.31 38.56
CA SER A 220 8.79 -4.86 39.74
C SER A 220 7.90 -4.56 40.94
N SER A 221 6.61 -4.38 40.71
CA SER A 221 5.59 -4.09 41.75
C SER A 221 4.99 -5.35 42.37
N LYS A 222 5.47 -6.53 41.99
CA LYS A 222 5.13 -7.85 42.57
C LYS A 222 6.22 -8.31 43.55
#